data_01d8a1fb6b7e7b142387d3cf8e6d2112
#
_entry.id   01d8a1fb6b7e7b142387d3cf8e6d2112
#
_cell.length_a   1.000
_cell.length_b   1.000
_cell.length_c   1.000
_cell.angle_alpha   90.00
_cell.angle_beta   90.00
_cell.angle_gamma   90.00
#
_symmetry.space_group_name_H-M   'P 1'
#
loop_
_entity.id
_entity.type
_entity.pdbx_description
1 polymer ?
#
loop_
_entity_poly.entity_id
_entity_poly.type
_entity_poly.pdbx_seq_one_letter_code
_entity_poly.pdbx_strand_id
1 'polypeptide(L)'
;KMSYYAGDYDVAVIGAGHAGCEAALAAARLGMKTIVFSISLEAVANMPCNPHIGGSSKGHLVREIDALGGEMGKNIDRTFIQTKMLNMSKGPAVHSLRAQADRKRYQMEMKHTLEKQKNLDIKQAEIVDIKIEKNKIKSIETDIGAIYNVKTLIVASGTYLRGKIFIGEYSKE
;
A
#
# COMPACT_ATOMS: atom_id res chain seq x y z
N LYS A 1 16.58 1.87 24.90
CA LYS A 1 15.28 1.35 24.42
C LYS A 1 15.30 -0.16 24.58
N MET A 2 14.31 -0.74 25.25
CA MET A 2 14.25 -2.19 25.44
C MET A 2 13.51 -2.78 24.24
N SER A 3 14.21 -3.59 23.44
CA SER A 3 13.59 -4.29 22.32
C SER A 3 12.94 -5.59 22.82
N TYR A 4 11.81 -5.98 22.22
CA TYR A 4 11.08 -7.18 22.59
C TYR A 4 10.57 -7.93 21.36
N TYR A 5 10.47 -9.23 21.47
CA TYR A 5 9.91 -10.08 20.41
C TYR A 5 8.40 -9.87 20.27
N ALA A 6 7.94 -9.64 19.05
CA ALA A 6 6.55 -9.30 18.73
C ALA A 6 5.85 -10.31 17.80
N GLY A 7 6.59 -11.22 17.18
CA GLY A 7 5.99 -12.30 16.37
C GLY A 7 6.81 -12.75 15.17
N ASP A 8 6.33 -13.80 14.53
CA ASP A 8 6.91 -14.37 13.29
C ASP A 8 5.92 -14.24 12.15
N TYR A 9 6.43 -13.84 10.98
CA TYR A 9 5.66 -13.70 9.74
C TYR A 9 6.45 -14.23 8.54
N ASP A 10 5.74 -14.70 7.53
CA ASP A 10 6.37 -15.09 6.27
C ASP A 10 6.73 -13.86 5.44
N VAL A 11 5.83 -12.88 5.40
CA VAL A 11 5.99 -11.64 4.64
C VAL A 11 5.68 -10.43 5.51
N ALA A 12 6.59 -9.46 5.50
CA ALA A 12 6.32 -8.12 6.01
C ALA A 12 6.27 -7.12 4.86
N VAL A 13 5.34 -6.17 4.94
CA VAL A 13 5.20 -5.08 3.97
C VAL A 13 5.35 -3.74 4.72
N ILE A 14 6.30 -2.91 4.30
CA ILE A 14 6.51 -1.57 4.85
C ILE A 14 5.80 -0.57 3.95
N GLY A 15 4.79 0.08 4.50
CA GLY A 15 3.96 1.07 3.81
C GLY A 15 2.65 0.48 3.30
N ALA A 16 1.53 1.10 3.69
CA ALA A 16 0.17 0.73 3.29
C ALA A 16 -0.43 1.73 2.28
N GLY A 17 0.38 2.23 1.36
CA GLY A 17 -0.08 2.90 0.14
C GLY A 17 -0.67 1.90 -0.85
N HIS A 18 -1.01 2.33 -2.07
CA HIS A 18 -1.64 1.45 -3.06
C HIS A 18 -0.81 0.18 -3.33
N ALA A 19 0.49 0.32 -3.55
CA ALA A 19 1.39 -0.81 -3.80
C ALA A 19 1.48 -1.76 -2.59
N GLY A 20 1.59 -1.20 -1.38
CA GLY A 20 1.68 -2.00 -0.15
C GLY A 20 0.38 -2.76 0.15
N CYS A 21 -0.77 -2.15 -0.08
CA CYS A 21 -2.07 -2.83 0.07
C CYS A 21 -2.18 -4.02 -0.88
N GLU A 22 -1.84 -3.84 -2.17
CA GLU A 22 -1.88 -4.92 -3.16
C GLU A 22 -0.89 -6.04 -2.82
N ALA A 23 0.34 -5.70 -2.43
CA ALA A 23 1.35 -6.67 -2.03
C ALA A 23 0.93 -7.48 -0.79
N ALA A 24 0.39 -6.82 0.22
CA ALA A 24 -0.07 -7.48 1.45
C ALA A 24 -1.25 -8.41 1.18
N LEU A 25 -2.24 -7.96 0.41
CA LEU A 25 -3.39 -8.79 0.02
C LEU A 25 -2.96 -9.98 -0.83
N ALA A 26 -2.06 -9.79 -1.79
CA ALA A 26 -1.55 -10.87 -2.64
C ALA A 26 -0.83 -11.94 -1.80
N ALA A 27 0.08 -11.54 -0.93
CA ALA A 27 0.82 -12.47 -0.06
C ALA A 27 -0.13 -13.25 0.87
N ALA A 28 -1.07 -12.57 1.51
CA ALA A 28 -2.03 -13.19 2.41
C ALA A 28 -2.98 -14.16 1.69
N ARG A 29 -3.42 -13.82 0.47
CA ARG A 29 -4.28 -14.68 -0.38
C ARG A 29 -3.55 -15.91 -0.89
N LEU A 30 -2.24 -15.85 -1.04
CA LEU A 30 -1.38 -17.01 -1.32
C LEU A 30 -1.13 -17.87 -0.08
N GLY A 31 -1.72 -17.56 1.06
CA GLY A 31 -1.63 -18.32 2.29
C GLY A 31 -0.43 -17.96 3.18
N MET A 32 0.33 -16.93 2.85
CA MET A 32 1.46 -16.47 3.66
C MET A 32 0.96 -15.68 4.87
N LYS A 33 1.50 -15.96 6.04
CA LYS A 33 1.28 -15.16 7.24
C LYS A 33 1.95 -13.80 7.05
N THR A 34 1.16 -12.77 6.84
CA THR A 34 1.60 -11.45 6.36
C THR A 34 1.30 -10.37 7.39
N ILE A 35 2.19 -9.41 7.50
CA ILE A 35 1.98 -8.17 8.27
C ILE A 35 2.30 -6.96 7.40
N VAL A 36 1.43 -5.94 7.46
CA VAL A 36 1.68 -4.65 6.80
C VAL A 36 1.77 -3.54 7.84
N PHE A 37 2.78 -2.70 7.70
CA PHE A 37 3.04 -1.56 8.57
C PHE A 37 2.68 -0.25 7.88
N SER A 38 2.04 0.63 8.62
CA SER A 38 1.76 2.01 8.22
C SER A 38 2.09 2.95 9.36
N ILE A 39 2.64 4.11 9.06
CA ILE A 39 2.84 5.18 10.05
C ILE A 39 1.52 5.78 10.54
N SER A 40 0.45 5.64 9.74
CA SER A 40 -0.92 6.03 10.12
C SER A 40 -1.92 5.09 9.48
N LEU A 41 -2.80 4.52 10.28
CA LEU A 41 -3.90 3.67 9.78
C LEU A 41 -4.98 4.47 9.03
N GLU A 42 -5.02 5.78 9.21
CA GLU A 42 -5.90 6.68 8.46
C GLU A 42 -5.35 7.05 7.09
N ALA A 43 -4.05 6.76 6.84
CA ALA A 43 -3.40 7.00 5.57
C ALA A 43 -3.34 5.76 4.65
N VAL A 44 -3.98 4.66 5.03
CA VAL A 44 -4.06 3.45 4.21
C VAL A 44 -4.72 3.77 2.87
N ALA A 45 -4.06 3.39 1.76
CA ALA A 45 -4.51 3.66 0.40
C ALA A 45 -4.88 5.13 0.13
N ASN A 46 -4.17 6.06 0.76
CA ASN A 46 -4.45 7.48 0.62
C ASN A 46 -4.24 7.98 -0.81
N MET A 47 -5.12 8.87 -1.25
CA MET A 47 -5.02 9.61 -2.52
C MET A 47 -4.79 11.09 -2.21
N PRO A 48 -3.52 11.54 -2.00
CA PRO A 48 -3.24 12.89 -1.48
C PRO A 48 -3.63 14.01 -2.45
N CYS A 49 -3.56 13.75 -3.75
CA CYS A 49 -3.89 14.73 -4.77
C CYS A 49 -5.34 14.58 -5.25
N ASN A 50 -5.53 14.32 -6.53
CA ASN A 50 -6.85 14.07 -7.11
C ASN A 50 -7.30 12.63 -6.84
N PRO A 51 -8.43 12.41 -6.17
CA PRO A 51 -8.88 11.06 -5.83
C PRO A 51 -9.48 10.36 -7.05
N HIS A 52 -8.63 9.83 -7.92
CA HIS A 52 -9.07 9.08 -9.07
C HIS A 52 -8.13 7.91 -9.39
N ILE A 53 -8.72 6.86 -9.96
CA ILE A 53 -8.04 5.67 -10.46
C ILE A 53 -8.19 5.63 -11.97
N GLY A 54 -7.10 5.30 -12.66
CA GLY A 54 -7.10 5.19 -14.12
C GLY A 54 -6.46 6.40 -14.81
N GLY A 55 -6.78 6.56 -16.10
CA GLY A 55 -6.14 7.52 -16.99
C GLY A 55 -5.12 6.89 -17.93
N SER A 56 -4.44 7.69 -18.74
CA SER A 56 -3.70 7.25 -19.94
C SER A 56 -2.60 6.20 -19.73
N SER A 57 -2.02 6.09 -18.54
CA SER A 57 -1.03 5.02 -18.22
C SER A 57 -1.49 4.18 -17.05
N LYS A 58 -2.04 4.82 -16.04
CA LYS A 58 -2.48 4.16 -14.80
C LYS A 58 -3.63 3.17 -15.02
N GLY A 59 -4.53 3.46 -15.95
CA GLY A 59 -5.66 2.57 -16.26
C GLY A 59 -5.24 1.20 -16.76
N HIS A 60 -4.16 1.12 -17.54
CA HIS A 60 -3.62 -0.14 -18.01
C HIS A 60 -3.05 -0.97 -16.85
N LEU A 61 -2.25 -0.35 -15.99
CA LEU A 61 -1.69 -1.01 -14.80
C LEU A 61 -2.77 -1.53 -13.85
N VAL A 62 -3.83 -0.73 -13.63
CA VAL A 62 -4.95 -1.15 -12.76
C VAL A 62 -5.66 -2.38 -13.34
N ARG A 63 -5.86 -2.44 -14.65
CA ARG A 63 -6.45 -3.61 -15.33
C ARG A 63 -5.57 -4.86 -15.24
N GLU A 64 -4.25 -4.70 -15.37
CA GLU A 64 -3.30 -5.80 -15.21
C GLU A 64 -3.33 -6.34 -13.78
N ILE A 65 -3.34 -5.46 -12.78
CA ILE A 65 -3.47 -5.84 -11.37
C ILE A 65 -4.81 -6.54 -11.11
N ASP A 66 -5.90 -6.03 -11.66
CA ASP A 66 -7.24 -6.61 -11.53
C ASP A 66 -7.30 -8.01 -12.14
N ALA A 67 -6.71 -8.21 -13.32
CA ALA A 67 -6.61 -9.52 -13.98
C ALA A 67 -5.85 -10.56 -13.13
N LEU A 68 -4.92 -10.12 -12.29
CA LEU A 68 -4.19 -10.94 -11.33
C LEU A 68 -4.92 -11.13 -9.99
N GLY A 69 -6.15 -10.62 -9.87
CA GLY A 69 -6.95 -10.74 -8.65
C GLY A 69 -6.74 -9.62 -7.63
N GLY A 70 -6.15 -8.48 -8.04
CA GLY A 70 -5.93 -7.32 -7.20
C GLY A 70 -7.21 -6.66 -6.68
N GLU A 71 -7.07 -5.74 -5.74
CA GLU A 71 -8.21 -5.14 -5.04
C GLU A 71 -8.54 -3.72 -5.54
N MET A 72 -7.61 -3.04 -6.16
CA MET A 72 -7.75 -1.64 -6.57
C MET A 72 -8.96 -1.40 -7.48
N GLY A 73 -9.15 -2.26 -8.50
CA GLY A 73 -10.30 -2.22 -9.41
C GLY A 73 -11.61 -2.47 -8.66
N LYS A 74 -11.66 -3.49 -7.82
CA LYS A 74 -12.85 -3.81 -7.02
C LYS A 74 -13.21 -2.69 -6.04
N ASN A 75 -12.20 -2.07 -5.41
CA ASN A 75 -12.42 -1.00 -4.47
C ASN A 75 -12.92 0.26 -5.14
N ILE A 76 -12.39 0.63 -6.32
CA ILE A 76 -12.89 1.78 -7.06
C ILE A 76 -14.32 1.56 -7.56
N ASP A 77 -14.68 0.36 -7.97
CA ASP A 77 -16.05 0.04 -8.40
C ASP A 77 -17.10 0.22 -7.30
N ARG A 78 -16.69 0.06 -6.03
CA ARG A 78 -17.56 0.29 -4.85
C ARG A 78 -17.62 1.74 -4.41
N THR A 79 -16.64 2.56 -4.79
CA THR A 79 -16.42 3.88 -4.20
C THR A 79 -16.29 5.02 -5.20
N PHE A 80 -16.50 4.76 -6.49
CA PHE A 80 -16.46 5.80 -7.51
C PHE A 80 -17.65 6.75 -7.38
N ILE A 81 -17.41 8.01 -7.72
CA ILE A 81 -18.45 9.06 -7.83
C ILE A 81 -18.87 9.19 -9.29
N GLN A 82 -17.88 9.16 -10.19
CA GLN A 82 -18.12 9.30 -11.62
C GLN A 82 -16.99 8.61 -12.40
N THR A 83 -17.32 8.18 -13.60
CA THR A 83 -16.37 7.63 -14.57
C THR A 83 -16.37 8.46 -15.84
N LYS A 84 -15.21 8.58 -16.48
CA LYS A 84 -15.07 9.29 -17.76
C LYS A 84 -14.04 8.59 -18.63
N MET A 85 -14.40 8.40 -19.90
CA MET A 85 -13.45 7.98 -20.93
C MET A 85 -12.63 9.20 -21.38
N LEU A 86 -11.31 9.11 -21.28
CA LEU A 86 -10.38 10.13 -21.74
C LEU A 86 -9.93 9.85 -23.18
N ASN A 87 -9.48 10.89 -23.86
CA ASN A 87 -8.87 10.81 -25.19
C ASN A 87 -9.82 10.26 -26.28
N MET A 88 -11.12 10.42 -26.15
CA MET A 88 -12.09 9.92 -27.13
C MET A 88 -11.93 10.52 -28.54
N SER A 89 -11.32 11.72 -28.62
CA SER A 89 -10.98 12.37 -29.89
C SER A 89 -9.68 11.84 -30.53
N LYS A 90 -9.00 10.91 -29.86
CA LYS A 90 -7.74 10.28 -30.32
C LYS A 90 -8.03 8.86 -30.81
N GLY A 91 -7.00 8.18 -31.32
CA GLY A 91 -7.12 6.78 -31.73
C GLY A 91 -7.45 5.85 -30.53
N PRO A 92 -8.11 4.70 -30.79
CA PRO A 92 -8.59 3.79 -29.73
C PRO A 92 -7.49 3.32 -28.76
N ALA A 93 -6.25 3.24 -29.21
CA ALA A 93 -5.11 2.80 -28.41
C ALA A 93 -4.82 3.69 -27.18
N VAL A 94 -5.28 4.94 -27.19
CA VAL A 94 -5.09 5.89 -26.08
C VAL A 94 -6.37 6.19 -25.32
N HIS A 95 -7.48 5.51 -25.66
CA HIS A 95 -8.71 5.59 -24.88
C HIS A 95 -8.45 5.04 -23.48
N SER A 96 -8.79 5.80 -22.46
CA SER A 96 -8.46 5.44 -21.07
C SER A 96 -9.62 5.79 -20.14
N LEU A 97 -10.08 4.81 -19.40
CA LEU A 97 -11.09 5.01 -18.38
C LEU A 97 -10.42 5.66 -17.15
N ARG A 98 -11.08 6.68 -16.62
CA ARG A 98 -10.74 7.31 -15.35
C ARG A 98 -11.97 7.34 -14.46
N ALA A 99 -11.85 6.77 -13.25
CA ALA A 99 -12.86 6.82 -12.23
C ALA A 99 -12.45 7.77 -11.12
N GLN A 100 -13.31 8.73 -10.80
CA GLN A 100 -13.13 9.60 -9.64
C GLN A 100 -13.69 8.90 -8.41
N ALA A 101 -12.90 8.82 -7.34
CA ALA A 101 -13.27 8.18 -6.09
C ALA A 101 -13.79 9.17 -5.05
N ASP A 102 -14.72 8.71 -4.22
CA ASP A 102 -14.87 9.26 -2.87
C ASP A 102 -13.63 8.87 -2.06
N ARG A 103 -12.77 9.84 -1.76
CA ARG A 103 -11.47 9.60 -1.11
C ARG A 103 -11.60 8.86 0.21
N LYS A 104 -12.48 9.34 1.09
CA LYS A 104 -12.66 8.74 2.41
C LYS A 104 -13.25 7.34 2.33
N ARG A 105 -14.26 7.18 1.49
CA ARG A 105 -14.90 5.88 1.28
C ARG A 105 -13.92 4.87 0.68
N TYR A 106 -13.09 5.28 -0.28
CA TYR A 106 -12.04 4.41 -0.85
C TYR A 106 -11.05 3.94 0.21
N GLN A 107 -10.57 4.84 1.07
CA GLN A 107 -9.66 4.51 2.16
C GLN A 107 -10.29 3.55 3.17
N MET A 108 -11.51 3.86 3.61
CA MET A 108 -12.24 3.03 4.58
C MET A 108 -12.50 1.62 4.03
N GLU A 109 -12.92 1.52 2.77
CA GLU A 109 -13.21 0.24 2.12
C GLU A 109 -11.92 -0.59 1.96
N MET A 110 -10.81 0.02 1.55
CA MET A 110 -9.52 -0.67 1.45
C MET A 110 -9.01 -1.13 2.82
N LYS A 111 -9.07 -0.26 3.82
CA LYS A 111 -8.70 -0.61 5.19
C LYS A 111 -9.52 -1.79 5.71
N HIS A 112 -10.83 -1.75 5.51
CA HIS A 112 -11.74 -2.82 5.89
C HIS A 112 -11.42 -4.15 5.15
N THR A 113 -11.07 -4.07 3.88
CA THR A 113 -10.64 -5.24 3.10
C THR A 113 -9.38 -5.87 3.70
N LEU A 114 -8.39 -5.04 4.05
CA LEU A 114 -7.16 -5.51 4.71
C LEU A 114 -7.44 -6.14 6.08
N GLU A 115 -8.26 -5.49 6.90
CA GLU A 115 -8.62 -5.97 8.26
C GLU A 115 -9.38 -7.30 8.25
N LYS A 116 -10.20 -7.53 7.22
CA LYS A 116 -10.93 -8.79 7.05
C LYS A 116 -10.13 -9.91 6.41
N GLN A 117 -9.01 -9.59 5.78
CA GLN A 117 -8.24 -10.57 5.04
C GLN A 117 -7.61 -11.58 5.99
N LYS A 118 -7.95 -12.87 5.82
CA LYS A 118 -7.28 -13.97 6.54
C LYS A 118 -5.77 -13.95 6.27
N ASN A 119 -4.96 -14.30 7.25
CA ASN A 119 -3.51 -14.31 7.22
C ASN A 119 -2.85 -12.93 7.08
N LEU A 120 -3.57 -11.84 7.32
CA LEU A 120 -3.05 -10.49 7.24
C LEU A 120 -3.29 -9.73 8.54
N ASP A 121 -2.21 -9.19 9.11
CA ASP A 121 -2.25 -8.26 10.22
C ASP A 121 -1.83 -6.86 9.76
N ILE A 122 -2.49 -5.83 10.29
CA ILE A 122 -2.12 -4.43 10.07
C ILE A 122 -1.59 -3.86 11.37
N LYS A 123 -0.45 -3.16 11.30
CA LYS A 123 0.13 -2.47 12.45
C LYS A 123 0.47 -1.02 12.12
N GLN A 124 0.09 -0.14 13.04
CA GLN A 124 0.59 1.24 13.02
C GLN A 124 1.94 1.27 13.73
N ALA A 125 3.01 1.43 12.96
CA ALA A 125 4.36 1.57 13.47
C ALA A 125 5.29 2.08 12.36
N GLU A 126 6.36 2.73 12.77
CA GLU A 126 7.49 3.07 11.91
C GLU A 126 8.56 1.96 12.03
N ILE A 127 9.03 1.47 10.90
CA ILE A 127 10.16 0.51 10.87
C ILE A 127 11.46 1.31 10.83
N VAL A 128 12.28 1.10 11.84
CA VAL A 128 13.54 1.85 12.03
C VAL A 128 14.79 1.02 11.78
N ASP A 129 14.70 -0.31 11.78
CA ASP A 129 15.84 -1.19 11.50
C ASP A 129 15.43 -2.46 10.76
N ILE A 130 16.35 -2.97 9.94
CA ILE A 130 16.22 -4.19 9.17
C ILE A 130 17.46 -5.04 9.40
N LYS A 131 17.30 -6.18 10.05
CA LYS A 131 18.40 -7.10 10.34
C LYS A 131 18.57 -8.13 9.24
N ILE A 132 19.76 -8.17 8.67
CA ILE A 132 20.15 -9.12 7.62
C ILE A 132 21.26 -10.01 8.13
N GLU A 133 21.13 -11.32 8.01
CA GLU A 133 22.17 -12.29 8.35
C GLU A 133 22.40 -13.23 7.14
N LYS A 134 23.65 -13.42 6.77
CA LYS A 134 24.05 -14.30 5.65
C LYS A 134 23.27 -14.03 4.35
N ASN A 135 23.15 -12.75 4.01
CA ASN A 135 22.38 -12.26 2.81
C ASN A 135 20.88 -12.60 2.84
N LYS A 136 20.31 -12.89 3.99
CA LYS A 136 18.87 -13.13 4.16
C LYS A 136 18.32 -12.21 5.22
N ILE A 137 17.11 -11.73 5.01
CA ILE A 137 16.40 -10.98 6.05
C ILE A 137 16.13 -11.89 7.24
N LYS A 138 16.32 -11.37 8.43
CA LYS A 138 16.03 -12.04 9.69
C LYS A 138 14.88 -11.42 10.43
N SER A 139 14.94 -10.12 10.65
CA SER A 139 13.93 -9.39 11.41
C SER A 139 13.87 -7.92 11.01
N ILE A 140 12.78 -7.29 11.41
CA ILE A 140 12.57 -5.84 11.36
C ILE A 140 12.27 -5.35 12.77
N GLU A 141 12.63 -4.10 13.05
CA GLU A 141 12.38 -3.46 14.35
C GLU A 141 11.61 -2.16 14.17
N THR A 142 10.63 -1.96 15.04
CA THR A 142 9.82 -0.74 15.06
C THR A 142 10.45 0.34 15.95
N ASP A 143 9.98 1.56 15.79
CA ASP A 143 10.34 2.73 16.59
C ASP A 143 10.14 2.53 18.12
N ILE A 144 9.17 1.70 18.52
CA ILE A 144 8.91 1.33 19.92
C ILE A 144 9.70 0.11 20.40
N GLY A 145 10.54 -0.50 19.55
CA GLY A 145 11.38 -1.65 19.90
C GLY A 145 10.74 -3.01 19.70
N ALA A 146 9.60 -3.11 19.02
CA ALA A 146 9.01 -4.40 18.67
C ALA A 146 9.77 -5.05 17.52
N ILE A 147 10.27 -6.28 17.75
CA ILE A 147 11.01 -7.07 16.76
C ILE A 147 10.11 -8.15 16.18
N TYR A 148 10.00 -8.15 14.87
CA TYR A 148 9.29 -9.17 14.08
C TYR A 148 10.28 -9.98 13.26
N ASN A 149 10.30 -11.30 13.44
CA ASN A 149 11.05 -12.15 12.53
C ASN A 149 10.28 -12.31 11.23
N VAL A 150 10.96 -12.15 10.10
CA VAL A 150 10.33 -12.22 8.79
C VAL A 150 11.20 -12.98 7.79
N LYS A 151 10.58 -13.74 6.89
CA LYS A 151 11.28 -14.46 5.83
C LYS A 151 11.46 -13.62 4.57
N THR A 152 10.54 -12.70 4.33
CA THR A 152 10.53 -11.81 3.16
C THR A 152 10.07 -10.42 3.57
N LEU A 153 10.70 -9.40 2.99
CA LEU A 153 10.35 -8.01 3.20
C LEU A 153 10.04 -7.34 1.85
N ILE A 154 8.90 -6.67 1.81
CA ILE A 154 8.50 -5.81 0.69
C ILE A 154 8.52 -4.36 1.17
N VAL A 155 9.33 -3.52 0.54
CA VAL A 155 9.41 -2.10 0.86
C VAL A 155 8.56 -1.32 -0.13
N ALA A 156 7.45 -0.76 0.35
CA ALA A 156 6.49 0.04 -0.42
C ALA A 156 6.31 1.44 0.21
N SER A 157 7.42 2.02 0.65
CA SER A 157 7.48 3.29 1.39
C SER A 157 7.07 4.52 0.59
N GLY A 158 6.89 4.40 -0.73
CA GLY A 158 6.55 5.54 -1.60
C GLY A 158 7.63 6.62 -1.54
N THR A 159 7.21 7.85 -1.21
CA THR A 159 8.10 9.03 -1.10
C THR A 159 8.60 9.28 0.33
N TYR A 160 8.32 8.38 1.28
CA TYR A 160 8.67 8.59 2.70
C TYR A 160 10.10 8.18 3.06
N LEU A 161 10.73 7.32 2.26
CA LEU A 161 12.09 6.87 2.55
C LEU A 161 13.08 8.01 2.32
N ARG A 162 13.68 8.51 3.42
CA ARG A 162 14.49 9.75 3.44
C ARG A 162 13.79 10.91 2.75
N GLY A 163 12.48 11.00 2.97
CA GLY A 163 11.65 12.04 2.37
C GLY A 163 11.98 13.40 2.96
N LYS A 164 12.00 14.44 2.14
CA LYS A 164 12.17 15.82 2.58
C LYS A 164 10.88 16.59 2.40
N ILE A 165 10.42 17.20 3.49
CA ILE A 165 9.22 18.03 3.50
C ILE A 165 9.63 19.49 3.31
N PHE A 166 8.97 20.17 2.38
CA PHE A 166 9.13 21.62 2.16
C PHE A 166 7.81 22.33 2.47
N ILE A 167 7.87 23.37 3.28
CA ILE A 167 6.75 24.26 3.57
C ILE A 167 7.28 25.69 3.43
N GLY A 168 7.07 26.32 2.25
CA GLY A 168 7.71 27.56 1.90
C GLY A 168 9.25 27.42 1.92
N GLU A 169 9.92 28.24 2.70
CA GLU A 169 11.39 28.17 2.90
C GLU A 169 11.83 27.14 3.94
N TYR A 170 10.90 26.59 4.72
CA TYR A 170 11.19 25.57 5.73
C TYR A 170 11.34 24.21 5.08
N SER A 171 12.40 23.48 5.46
CA SER A 171 12.57 22.08 5.05
C SER A 171 12.96 21.21 6.24
N LYS A 172 12.41 19.98 6.27
CA LYS A 172 12.71 18.95 7.27
C LYS A 172 12.91 17.61 6.58
N GLU A 173 13.96 16.88 6.97
CA GLU A 173 14.22 15.49 6.62
C GLU A 173 13.59 14.55 7.63
#